data_38a26e9d036aff4cdf138e610876db76
#
_entry.id   38a26e9d036aff4cdf138e610876db76
#
_cell.length_a   1.000
_cell.length_b   1.000
_cell.length_c   1.000
_cell.angle_alpha   90.00
_cell.angle_beta   90.00
_cell.angle_gamma   90.00
#
_symmetry.space_group_name_H-M   'P 1'
#
loop_
_entity.id
_entity.type
_entity.pdbx_description
1 polymer ?
#
loop_
_entity_poly.entity_id
_entity_poly.type
_entity_poly.pdbx_seq_one_letter_code
_entity_poly.pdbx_strand_id
1 'polypeptide(L)'
;SKPTVSLVLGGSHSIGVPIAVSCKYSFIVPTGTMVIHPVRMNGMVIGVPQTFEYFKLIQDRITGFVCRHCQISRQKLEDLMMETGFLTKDVGSILVGEEAVNTGIIDEVGGIDRAIGKLREMIGDDQVQ
;
A
#
# COMPACT_ATOMS: atom_id res chain seq x y z
N SER A 1 0.62 19.54 -10.41
CA SER A 1 0.00 18.25 -10.82
C SER A 1 -1.48 18.23 -10.47
N LYS A 2 -2.25 17.44 -11.21
CA LYS A 2 -3.69 17.30 -10.96
C LYS A 2 -3.95 16.53 -9.66
N PRO A 3 -5.02 16.85 -8.91
CA PRO A 3 -5.42 16.06 -7.77
C PRO A 3 -5.82 14.64 -8.19
N THR A 4 -5.48 13.68 -7.33
CA THR A 4 -5.76 12.26 -7.57
C THR A 4 -6.27 11.61 -6.29
N VAL A 5 -7.26 10.72 -6.43
CA VAL A 5 -7.82 9.92 -5.34
C VAL A 5 -7.83 8.46 -5.79
N SER A 6 -7.43 7.57 -4.92
CA SER A 6 -7.56 6.12 -5.11
C SER A 6 -8.70 5.55 -4.28
N LEU A 7 -9.28 4.47 -4.77
CA LEU A 7 -10.33 3.74 -4.06
C LEU A 7 -10.12 2.24 -4.22
N VAL A 8 -9.86 1.57 -3.12
CA VAL A 8 -9.78 0.11 -3.06
C VAL A 8 -11.18 -0.45 -2.88
N LEU A 9 -11.74 -1.00 -3.97
CA LEU A 9 -13.10 -1.58 -3.99
C LEU A 9 -13.11 -3.06 -3.63
N GLY A 10 -12.08 -3.80 -4.00
CA GLY A 10 -11.97 -5.22 -3.74
C GLY A 10 -10.63 -5.53 -3.09
N GLY A 11 -9.66 -6.00 -3.87
CA GLY A 11 -8.34 -6.33 -3.38
C GLY A 11 -7.26 -5.41 -3.94
N SER A 12 -6.38 -4.94 -3.08
CA SER A 12 -5.16 -4.22 -3.44
C SER A 12 -3.99 -5.03 -2.90
N HIS A 13 -3.56 -6.01 -3.68
CA HIS A 13 -2.59 -7.01 -3.25
C HIS A 13 -1.23 -6.76 -3.92
N SER A 14 -0.14 -6.99 -3.18
CA SER A 14 1.21 -6.91 -3.71
C SER A 14 1.50 -5.54 -4.32
N ILE A 15 1.72 -5.47 -5.64
CA ILE A 15 1.94 -4.20 -6.37
C ILE A 15 0.74 -3.23 -6.26
N GLY A 16 -0.43 -3.73 -5.97
CA GLY A 16 -1.62 -2.90 -5.73
C GLY A 16 -1.45 -1.94 -4.55
N VAL A 17 -0.65 -2.33 -3.54
CA VAL A 17 -0.42 -1.49 -2.35
C VAL A 17 0.28 -0.18 -2.72
N PRO A 18 1.48 -0.17 -3.34
CA PRO A 18 2.09 1.09 -3.76
C PRO A 18 1.26 1.87 -4.77
N ILE A 19 0.51 1.21 -5.65
CA ILE A 19 -0.41 1.89 -6.57
C ILE A 19 -1.50 2.64 -5.80
N ALA A 20 -2.14 2.01 -4.83
CA ALA A 20 -3.19 2.62 -4.02
C ALA A 20 -2.70 3.86 -3.26
N VAL A 21 -1.49 3.83 -2.72
CA VAL A 21 -0.94 4.95 -1.95
C VAL A 21 -0.26 6.02 -2.81
N SER A 22 -0.11 5.81 -4.11
CA SER A 22 0.53 6.77 -5.02
C SER A 22 -0.31 8.02 -5.28
N CYS A 23 -1.61 7.96 -5.05
CA CYS A 23 -2.52 9.10 -5.18
C CYS A 23 -2.40 10.05 -3.97
N LYS A 24 -2.86 11.29 -4.14
CA LYS A 24 -2.80 12.29 -3.07
C LYS A 24 -3.69 11.93 -1.88
N TYR A 25 -4.77 11.21 -2.11
CA TYR A 25 -5.65 10.73 -1.05
C TYR A 25 -6.19 9.33 -1.40
N SER A 26 -6.36 8.49 -0.39
CA SER A 26 -6.72 7.09 -0.60
C SER A 26 -7.91 6.66 0.26
N PHE A 27 -8.79 5.86 -0.34
CA PHE A 27 -9.95 5.24 0.31
C PHE A 27 -9.92 3.73 0.17
N ILE A 28 -10.55 3.05 1.12
CA ILE A 28 -10.84 1.62 1.05
C ILE A 28 -12.28 1.39 1.52
N VAL A 29 -13.02 0.55 0.81
CA VAL A 29 -14.35 0.12 1.27
C VAL A 29 -14.24 -0.80 2.49
N PRO A 30 -15.28 -0.89 3.36
CA PRO A 30 -15.20 -1.69 4.59
C PRO A 30 -14.79 -3.15 4.38
N THR A 31 -15.12 -3.74 3.24
CA THR A 31 -14.79 -5.13 2.88
C THR A 31 -13.57 -5.25 1.98
N GLY A 32 -12.93 -4.13 1.63
CA GLY A 32 -11.72 -4.13 0.80
C GLY A 32 -10.56 -4.75 1.54
N THR A 33 -9.68 -5.44 0.81
CA THR A 33 -8.52 -6.13 1.38
C THR A 33 -7.22 -5.60 0.79
N MET A 34 -6.20 -5.54 1.63
CA MET A 34 -4.82 -5.30 1.19
C MET A 34 -3.94 -6.44 1.68
N VAL A 35 -3.10 -6.97 0.78
CA VAL A 35 -2.12 -7.99 1.15
C VAL A 35 -0.73 -7.38 1.04
N ILE A 36 -0.05 -7.36 2.16
CA ILE A 36 1.28 -6.78 2.32
C ILE A 36 2.27 -7.92 2.54
N HIS A 37 3.25 -8.03 1.64
CA HIS A 37 4.27 -9.06 1.74
C HIS A 37 5.60 -8.53 1.17
N PRO A 38 6.75 -9.16 1.54
CA PRO A 38 8.03 -8.76 0.97
C PRO A 38 8.14 -9.12 -0.51
N VAL A 39 9.11 -8.55 -1.19
CA VAL A 39 9.42 -8.89 -2.57
C VAL A 39 9.74 -10.38 -2.68
N ARG A 40 9.20 -11.04 -3.68
CA ARG A 40 9.36 -12.47 -3.94
C ARG A 40 10.03 -12.71 -5.28
N MET A 41 10.68 -13.86 -5.39
CA MET A 41 11.28 -14.34 -6.62
C MET A 41 10.95 -15.81 -6.83
N ASN A 42 10.66 -16.16 -8.08
CA ASN A 42 10.57 -17.55 -8.53
C ASN A 42 11.60 -17.78 -9.63
N GLY A 43 12.32 -18.90 -9.58
CA GLY A 43 13.25 -19.27 -10.63
C GLY A 43 14.62 -19.70 -10.12
N MET A 44 15.54 -19.90 -11.07
CA MET A 44 16.92 -20.26 -10.78
C MET A 44 17.73 -19.03 -10.34
N VAL A 45 18.50 -19.17 -9.27
CA VAL A 45 19.39 -18.11 -8.77
C VAL A 45 20.82 -18.46 -9.14
N ILE A 46 21.47 -17.56 -9.89
CA ILE A 46 22.90 -17.61 -10.19
C ILE A 46 23.54 -16.39 -9.53
N GLY A 47 24.58 -16.61 -8.72
CA GLY A 47 25.18 -15.54 -7.95
C GLY A 47 24.33 -15.14 -6.73
N VAL A 48 24.28 -15.99 -5.72
CA VAL A 48 23.42 -15.82 -4.53
C VAL A 48 23.68 -14.50 -3.81
N PRO A 49 24.93 -14.06 -3.51
CA PRO A 49 25.14 -12.78 -2.83
C PRO A 49 24.64 -11.58 -3.62
N GLN A 50 24.88 -11.55 -4.92
CA GLN A 50 24.45 -10.44 -5.79
C GLN A 50 22.93 -10.38 -5.91
N THR A 51 22.27 -11.54 -6.02
CA THR A 51 20.82 -11.63 -6.07
C THR A 51 20.20 -11.15 -4.77
N PHE A 52 20.74 -11.56 -3.62
CA PHE A 52 20.28 -11.09 -2.30
C PHE A 52 20.37 -9.57 -2.17
N GLU A 53 21.52 -8.97 -2.53
CA GLU A 53 21.70 -7.51 -2.47
C GLU A 53 20.75 -6.78 -3.41
N TYR A 54 20.49 -7.31 -4.60
CA TYR A 54 19.54 -6.73 -5.55
C TYR A 54 18.11 -6.73 -5.00
N PHE A 55 17.67 -7.85 -4.42
CA PHE A 55 16.34 -7.96 -3.82
C PHE A 55 16.18 -7.05 -2.61
N LYS A 56 17.20 -6.94 -1.79
CA LYS A 56 17.24 -6.01 -0.67
C LYS A 56 17.08 -4.57 -1.15
N LEU A 57 17.75 -4.20 -2.22
CA LEU A 57 17.63 -2.87 -2.82
C LEU A 57 16.21 -2.60 -3.32
N ILE A 58 15.57 -3.55 -4.02
CA ILE A 58 14.19 -3.44 -4.48
C ILE A 58 13.24 -3.31 -3.29
N GLN A 59 13.40 -4.16 -2.28
CA GLN A 59 12.60 -4.13 -1.06
C GLN A 59 12.68 -2.77 -0.37
N ASP A 60 13.87 -2.22 -0.21
CA ASP A 60 14.09 -0.91 0.40
C ASP A 60 13.43 0.22 -0.41
N ARG A 61 13.48 0.15 -1.73
CA ARG A 61 12.86 1.15 -2.61
C ARG A 61 11.34 1.14 -2.48
N ILE A 62 10.72 -0.04 -2.49
CA ILE A 62 9.26 -0.20 -2.35
C ILE A 62 8.81 0.27 -0.97
N THR A 63 9.48 -0.20 0.08
CA THR A 63 9.19 0.20 1.47
C THR A 63 9.31 1.72 1.63
N GLY A 64 10.37 2.31 1.13
CA GLY A 64 10.56 3.76 1.15
C GLY A 64 9.50 4.53 0.38
N PHE A 65 9.08 4.03 -0.79
CA PHE A 65 8.00 4.64 -1.56
C PHE A 65 6.68 4.66 -0.76
N VAL A 66 6.28 3.51 -0.23
CA VAL A 66 5.03 3.40 0.56
C VAL A 66 5.08 4.34 1.76
N CYS A 67 6.16 4.34 2.52
CA CYS A 67 6.30 5.18 3.71
C CYS A 67 6.27 6.69 3.40
N ARG A 68 6.72 7.10 2.22
CA ARG A 68 6.65 8.52 1.81
C ARG A 68 5.25 8.97 1.38
N HIS A 69 4.40 8.02 1.01
CA HIS A 69 3.06 8.31 0.47
C HIS A 69 1.92 8.03 1.44
N CYS A 70 2.21 7.56 2.64
CA CYS A 70 1.21 7.28 3.66
C CYS A 70 1.76 7.54 5.07
N GLN A 71 0.91 7.33 6.08
CA GLN A 71 1.24 7.66 7.47
C GLN A 71 1.93 6.52 8.24
N ILE A 72 2.02 5.33 7.66
CA ILE A 72 2.61 4.17 8.32
C ILE A 72 4.12 4.38 8.55
N SER A 73 4.62 3.97 9.73
CA SER A 73 6.05 3.95 9.98
C SER A 73 6.73 2.80 9.22
N ARG A 74 8.01 2.97 8.90
CA ARG A 74 8.81 1.94 8.23
C ARG A 74 8.83 0.64 9.06
N GLN A 75 9.04 0.75 10.36
CA GLN A 75 9.08 -0.41 11.25
C GLN A 75 7.76 -1.17 11.23
N LYS A 76 6.64 -0.47 11.31
CA LYS A 76 5.31 -1.11 11.26
C LYS A 76 5.06 -1.80 9.92
N LEU A 77 5.46 -1.18 8.82
CA LEU A 77 5.33 -1.77 7.49
C LEU A 77 6.18 -3.03 7.34
N GLU A 78 7.42 -3.00 7.82
CA GLU A 78 8.31 -4.17 7.82
C GLU A 78 7.77 -5.30 8.69
N ASP A 79 7.22 -4.98 9.86
CA ASP A 79 6.59 -5.96 10.75
C ASP A 79 5.41 -6.66 10.06
N LEU A 80 4.56 -5.89 9.37
CA LEU A 80 3.44 -6.45 8.60
C LEU A 80 3.90 -7.35 7.46
N MET A 81 4.98 -6.99 6.78
CA MET A 81 5.55 -7.78 5.69
C MET A 81 6.07 -9.14 6.17
N MET A 82 6.58 -9.20 7.39
CA MET A 82 7.25 -10.38 7.94
C MET A 82 6.34 -11.19 8.88
N GLU A 83 5.09 -10.80 9.04
CA GLU A 83 4.15 -11.50 9.91
C GLU A 83 3.87 -12.92 9.39
N THR A 84 3.80 -13.88 10.32
CA THR A 84 3.51 -15.29 10.03
C THR A 84 2.18 -15.69 10.65
N GLY A 85 1.45 -16.58 9.98
CA GLY A 85 0.20 -17.15 10.52
C GLY A 85 -1.05 -16.91 9.68
N PHE A 86 -1.20 -15.78 9.02
CA PHE A 86 -2.34 -15.52 8.14
C PHE A 86 -2.17 -16.17 6.76
N LEU A 87 -0.98 -16.08 6.21
CA LEU A 87 -0.67 -16.72 4.93
C LEU A 87 -0.02 -18.08 5.23
N THR A 88 -0.77 -19.16 5.07
CA THR A 88 -0.39 -20.51 5.52
C THR A 88 0.90 -21.06 4.93
N LYS A 89 1.44 -20.45 3.89
CA LYS A 89 2.70 -20.90 3.24
C LYS A 89 3.68 -19.76 2.97
N ASP A 90 3.45 -18.59 3.58
CA ASP A 90 4.26 -17.41 3.28
C ASP A 90 4.22 -16.40 4.42
N VAL A 91 5.07 -15.39 4.34
CA VAL A 91 5.06 -14.25 5.25
C VAL A 91 4.28 -13.08 4.65
N GLY A 92 3.61 -12.32 5.51
CA GLY A 92 2.83 -11.15 5.12
C GLY A 92 1.56 -11.00 5.93
N SER A 93 0.84 -9.92 5.68
CA SER A 93 -0.37 -9.55 6.41
C SER A 93 -1.51 -9.25 5.44
N ILE A 94 -2.72 -9.61 5.87
CA ILE A 94 -3.96 -9.22 5.21
C ILE A 94 -4.62 -8.16 6.08
N LEU A 95 -4.90 -6.99 5.51
CA LEU A 95 -5.61 -5.90 6.17
C LEU A 95 -6.97 -5.73 5.50
N VAL A 96 -8.03 -5.64 6.31
CA VAL A 96 -9.41 -5.50 5.81
C VAL A 96 -9.96 -4.14 6.24
N GLY A 97 -10.39 -3.34 5.27
CA GLY A 97 -11.10 -2.08 5.51
C GLY A 97 -10.41 -1.17 6.51
N GLU A 98 -11.02 -1.02 7.66
CA GLU A 98 -10.54 -0.13 8.73
C GLU A 98 -9.13 -0.47 9.24
N GLU A 99 -8.72 -1.73 9.19
CA GLU A 99 -7.36 -2.11 9.57
C GLU A 99 -6.30 -1.40 8.71
N ALA A 100 -6.56 -1.21 7.41
CA ALA A 100 -5.66 -0.49 6.52
C ALA A 100 -5.53 0.99 6.90
N VAL A 101 -6.61 1.59 7.41
CA VAL A 101 -6.60 2.97 7.91
C VAL A 101 -5.89 3.07 9.25
N ASN A 102 -6.16 2.15 10.17
CA ASN A 102 -5.56 2.14 11.50
C ASN A 102 -4.04 1.93 11.47
N THR A 103 -3.54 1.19 10.49
CA THR A 103 -2.08 1.03 10.29
C THR A 103 -1.42 2.25 9.64
N GLY A 104 -2.21 3.17 9.07
CA GLY A 104 -1.71 4.38 8.43
C GLY A 104 -1.39 4.22 6.93
N ILE A 105 -1.78 3.12 6.30
CA ILE A 105 -1.53 2.91 4.86
C ILE A 105 -2.57 3.64 4.02
N ILE A 106 -3.85 3.54 4.36
CA ILE A 106 -4.96 4.19 3.67
C ILE A 106 -5.49 5.34 4.51
N ASP A 107 -5.92 6.41 3.87
CA ASP A 107 -6.36 7.62 4.57
C ASP A 107 -7.74 7.47 5.21
N GLU A 108 -8.71 6.90 4.51
CA GLU A 108 -10.10 6.86 4.98
C GLU A 108 -10.85 5.62 4.49
N VAL A 109 -11.75 5.11 5.32
CA VAL A 109 -12.74 4.11 4.89
C VAL A 109 -13.90 4.84 4.22
N GLY A 110 -14.24 4.45 3.01
CA GLY A 110 -15.36 5.03 2.27
C GLY A 110 -15.54 4.41 0.90
N GLY A 111 -16.69 4.65 0.30
CA GLY A 111 -17.03 4.19 -1.04
C GLY A 111 -16.82 5.24 -2.12
N ILE A 112 -17.41 4.99 -3.28
CA ILE A 112 -17.26 5.84 -4.46
C ILE A 112 -17.75 7.29 -4.21
N ASP A 113 -18.82 7.47 -3.46
CA ASP A 113 -19.38 8.79 -3.17
C ASP A 113 -18.40 9.65 -2.35
N ARG A 114 -17.75 9.04 -1.35
CA ARG A 114 -16.73 9.72 -0.55
C ARG A 114 -15.50 10.06 -1.38
N ALA A 115 -15.05 9.14 -2.23
CA ALA A 115 -13.90 9.35 -3.10
C ALA A 115 -14.14 10.49 -4.09
N ILE A 116 -15.30 10.53 -4.72
CA ILE A 116 -15.68 11.62 -5.64
C ILE A 116 -15.82 12.94 -4.88
N GLY A 117 -16.45 12.93 -3.70
CA GLY A 117 -16.57 14.11 -2.85
C GLY A 117 -15.21 14.70 -2.48
N LYS A 118 -14.28 13.87 -2.08
CA LYS A 118 -12.90 14.28 -1.76
C LYS A 118 -12.19 14.87 -2.97
N LEU A 119 -12.33 14.24 -4.12
CA LEU A 119 -11.73 14.73 -5.36
C LEU A 119 -12.25 16.13 -5.73
N ARG A 120 -13.56 16.36 -5.57
CA ARG A 120 -14.18 17.67 -5.81
C ARG A 120 -13.67 18.73 -4.84
N GLU A 121 -13.52 18.41 -3.55
CA GLU A 121 -12.90 19.31 -2.57
C GLU A 121 -11.49 19.71 -3.00
N MET A 122 -10.67 18.74 -3.37
CA MET A 122 -9.28 18.97 -3.79
C MET A 122 -9.19 19.83 -5.05
N ILE A 123 -10.10 19.67 -6.01
CA ILE A 123 -10.19 20.50 -7.21
C ILE A 123 -10.58 21.94 -6.84
N GLY A 124 -11.53 22.12 -5.92
CA GLY A 124 -11.94 23.42 -5.43
C GLY A 124 -10.80 24.16 -4.75
N ASP A 125 -10.04 23.47 -3.91
CA ASP A 125 -8.87 24.02 -3.23
C ASP A 125 -7.77 24.44 -4.21
N ASP A 126 -7.52 23.63 -5.24
CA ASP A 126 -6.55 23.97 -6.30
C ASP A 126 -6.95 25.20 -7.12
N GLN A 127 -8.26 25.49 -7.24
CA GLN A 127 -8.76 26.67 -7.95
C GLN A 127 -8.67 27.97 -7.13
N VAL A 128 -8.56 27.86 -5.82
CA VAL A 128 -8.47 29.02 -4.89
C VAL A 128 -7.02 29.48 -4.72
N GLN A 129 -6.06 28.64 -5.04
CA GLN A 129 -4.63 28.94 -5.02
C GLN A 129 -4.14 29.49 -6.35
#